data_7b819c779d2386b7f87b0625e7e93f53
#
_entry.id   7b819c779d2386b7f87b0625e7e93f53
#
_cell.length_a   1.000
_cell.length_b   1.000
_cell.length_c   1.000
_cell.angle_alpha   90.00
_cell.angle_beta   90.00
_cell.angle_gamma   90.00
#
_symmetry.space_group_name_H-M   'P 1'
#
loop_
_entity.id
_entity.type
_entity.pdbx_description
1 polymer ?
#
loop_
_entity_poly.entity_id
_entity_poly.type
_entity_poly.pdbx_seq_one_letter_code
_entity_poly.pdbx_strand_id
1 'polypeptide(L)'
;MKKLATFIYTLAIAASAVAQTLNVAVDNILYQFPASQTGAMPYTDGTTLTIMGKEFRVADIDNMYIDDTAVTDNSVDVVFSQSDVAITVAGNIAKYVSFTNSGAHLSIIQSADVDDAVGEIAYSLSGSSSDGELYMEGAYKCEVDLNGLTLTNTAPVYSGAAINIMNGKRVKISVKKSTVNTLTDAAG
;
A
#
# COMPACT_ATOMS: atom_id res chain seq x y z
N MET A 1 27.02 20.28 -9.45
CA MET A 1 27.20 19.38 -8.28
C MET A 1 26.40 19.97 -7.12
N LYS A 2 25.19 19.49 -6.89
CA LYS A 2 24.36 19.93 -5.74
C LYS A 2 24.83 19.14 -4.53
N LYS A 3 25.32 19.85 -3.51
CA LYS A 3 25.72 19.26 -2.24
C LYS A 3 24.46 18.78 -1.52
N LEU A 4 24.27 17.46 -1.47
CA LEU A 4 23.27 16.84 -0.63
C LEU A 4 23.76 17.01 0.82
N ALA A 5 23.11 17.91 1.57
CA ALA A 5 23.38 18.07 2.98
C ALA A 5 22.96 16.79 3.70
N THR A 6 23.87 16.19 4.46
CA THR A 6 23.60 15.08 5.36
C THR A 6 22.65 15.56 6.44
N PHE A 7 21.36 15.25 6.31
CA PHE A 7 20.34 15.51 7.31
C PHE A 7 20.31 14.35 8.30
N ILE A 8 21.10 14.43 9.36
CA ILE A 8 20.88 13.61 10.56
C ILE A 8 19.85 14.37 11.39
N TYR A 9 18.57 14.07 11.22
CA TYR A 9 17.54 14.53 12.12
C TYR A 9 17.47 13.60 13.32
N THR A 10 18.02 14.01 14.43
CA THR A 10 17.55 13.57 15.74
C THR A 10 16.26 14.34 16.01
N LEU A 11 15.13 13.77 15.63
CA LEU A 11 13.82 14.33 15.90
C LEU A 11 13.51 14.12 17.40
N ALA A 12 13.79 15.13 18.22
CA ALA A 12 13.29 15.19 19.58
C ALA A 12 11.80 15.55 19.51
N ILE A 13 10.93 14.56 19.55
CA ILE A 13 9.47 14.76 19.57
C ILE A 13 9.10 15.20 20.99
N ALA A 14 8.77 16.48 21.17
CA ALA A 14 8.03 16.95 22.34
C ALA A 14 6.62 16.35 22.26
N ALA A 15 6.22 15.59 23.29
CA ALA A 15 4.95 14.91 23.36
C ALA A 15 3.78 15.89 23.39
N SER A 16 3.25 16.25 22.22
CA SER A 16 1.84 16.64 22.08
C SER A 16 1.07 15.39 21.71
N ALA A 17 -0.12 15.19 22.28
CA ALA A 17 -0.93 13.98 22.17
C ALA A 17 -1.61 13.81 20.77
N VAL A 18 -1.00 14.30 19.72
CA VAL A 18 -1.44 14.11 18.33
C VAL A 18 -0.55 13.04 17.72
N ALA A 19 -1.16 11.99 17.18
CA ALA A 19 -0.44 10.95 16.47
C ALA A 19 0.18 11.56 15.21
N GLN A 20 1.51 11.68 15.18
CA GLN A 20 2.22 12.16 13.99
C GLN A 20 2.58 10.97 13.09
N THR A 21 2.44 11.17 11.80
CA THR A 21 2.74 10.18 10.77
C THR A 21 3.86 10.70 9.87
N LEU A 22 4.91 9.90 9.72
CA LEU A 22 5.89 10.07 8.68
C LEU A 22 5.36 9.44 7.39
N ASN A 23 5.15 10.27 6.40
CA ASN A 23 4.70 9.89 5.07
C ASN A 23 5.91 9.80 4.13
N VAL A 24 6.00 8.71 3.35
CA VAL A 24 7.01 8.51 2.31
C VAL A 24 6.28 8.16 1.02
N ALA A 25 6.35 9.03 0.03
CA ALA A 25 5.76 8.83 -1.28
C ALA A 25 6.81 8.29 -2.27
N VAL A 26 6.46 7.21 -2.96
CA VAL A 26 7.25 6.60 -4.04
C VAL A 26 6.28 6.26 -5.16
N ASP A 27 6.41 6.92 -6.30
CA ASP A 27 5.47 6.80 -7.41
C ASP A 27 4.01 7.05 -6.94
N ASN A 28 3.12 6.11 -7.18
CA ASN A 28 1.72 6.16 -6.77
C ASN A 28 1.44 5.54 -5.38
N ILE A 29 2.47 5.26 -4.59
CA ILE A 29 2.36 4.60 -3.28
C ILE A 29 2.76 5.57 -2.17
N LEU A 30 1.87 5.75 -1.18
CA LEU A 30 2.12 6.48 0.05
C LEU A 30 2.30 5.50 1.21
N TYR A 31 3.49 5.43 1.77
CA TYR A 31 3.78 4.66 2.98
C TYR A 31 3.63 5.56 4.21
N GLN A 32 2.85 5.12 5.19
CA GLN A 32 2.51 5.88 6.39
C GLN A 32 3.05 5.18 7.64
N PHE A 33 4.04 5.79 8.27
CA PHE A 33 4.68 5.26 9.47
C PHE A 33 4.31 6.10 10.69
N PRO A 34 3.74 5.51 11.77
CA PRO A 34 3.59 6.25 13.02
C PRO A 34 4.95 6.78 13.48
N ALA A 35 5.12 8.11 13.56
CA ALA A 35 6.42 8.73 13.83
C ALA A 35 7.06 8.25 15.15
N SER A 36 6.24 7.90 16.13
CA SER A 36 6.68 7.33 17.41
C SER A 36 7.26 5.92 17.30
N GLN A 37 7.01 5.21 16.18
CA GLN A 37 7.43 3.81 15.98
C GLN A 37 8.57 3.67 14.94
N THR A 38 8.95 4.73 14.22
CA THR A 38 9.98 4.65 13.18
C THR A 38 11.34 4.24 13.73
N GLY A 39 11.65 4.59 14.98
CA GLY A 39 12.93 4.29 15.62
C GLY A 39 14.12 4.88 14.87
N ALA A 40 15.22 4.15 14.83
CA ALA A 40 16.35 4.51 13.98
C ALA A 40 16.01 4.25 12.51
N MET A 41 16.38 5.17 11.63
CA MET A 41 16.21 5.06 10.19
C MET A 41 17.61 4.94 9.53
N PRO A 42 18.18 3.72 9.42
CA PRO A 42 19.49 3.52 8.83
C PRO A 42 19.55 4.01 7.38
N TYR A 43 20.63 4.71 7.06
CA TYR A 43 20.96 5.09 5.70
C TYR A 43 22.25 4.38 5.31
N THR A 44 22.17 3.45 4.36
CA THR A 44 23.26 2.56 3.98
C THR A 44 23.70 2.80 2.54
N ASP A 45 25.00 2.62 2.29
CA ASP A 45 25.64 2.70 0.97
C ASP A 45 25.38 3.98 0.19
N GLY A 46 24.97 5.06 0.89
CA GLY A 46 24.65 6.34 0.26
C GLY A 46 23.40 6.32 -0.64
N THR A 47 22.60 5.27 -0.61
CA THR A 47 21.47 5.07 -1.54
C THR A 47 20.20 4.54 -0.90
N THR A 48 20.28 3.83 0.22
CA THR A 48 19.13 3.10 0.80
C THR A 48 18.78 3.64 2.17
N LEU A 49 17.53 4.04 2.35
CA LEU A 49 16.91 4.41 3.62
C LEU A 49 16.03 3.26 4.09
N THR A 50 16.20 2.82 5.35
CA THR A 50 15.35 1.78 5.94
C THR A 50 14.46 2.38 7.00
N ILE A 51 13.14 2.15 6.94
CA ILE A 51 12.15 2.59 7.92
C ILE A 51 11.30 1.39 8.33
N MET A 52 11.30 1.02 9.59
CA MET A 52 10.57 -0.14 10.14
C MET A 52 10.82 -1.44 9.32
N GLY A 53 12.03 -1.59 8.77
CA GLY A 53 12.44 -2.74 7.96
C GLY A 53 12.01 -2.69 6.49
N LYS A 54 11.29 -1.65 6.03
CA LYS A 54 11.07 -1.36 4.62
C LYS A 54 12.26 -0.57 4.09
N GLU A 55 12.85 -1.04 3.00
CA GLU A 55 13.93 -0.36 2.30
C GLU A 55 13.37 0.53 1.18
N PHE A 56 13.93 1.73 1.09
CA PHE A 56 13.64 2.71 0.05
C PHE A 56 14.95 3.13 -0.62
N ARG A 57 15.00 3.08 -1.94
CA ARG A 57 16.06 3.78 -2.66
C ARG A 57 15.75 5.27 -2.59
N VAL A 58 16.68 6.06 -2.07
CA VAL A 58 16.46 7.51 -1.89
C VAL A 58 16.18 8.22 -3.21
N ALA A 59 16.70 7.69 -4.32
CA ALA A 59 16.44 8.25 -5.64
C ALA A 59 14.98 8.06 -6.12
N ASP A 60 14.26 7.10 -5.53
CA ASP A 60 12.87 6.76 -5.90
C ASP A 60 11.86 7.47 -4.97
N ILE A 61 12.32 8.18 -3.92
CA ILE A 61 11.45 8.92 -3.02
C ILE A 61 11.08 10.26 -3.65
N ASP A 62 9.81 10.42 -3.98
CA ASP A 62 9.28 11.67 -4.52
C ASP A 62 9.11 12.74 -3.44
N ASN A 63 8.62 12.31 -2.27
CA ASN A 63 8.37 13.22 -1.15
C ASN A 63 8.45 12.49 0.19
N MET A 64 8.87 13.21 1.22
CA MET A 64 8.86 12.75 2.61
C MET A 64 8.47 13.91 3.53
N TYR A 65 7.40 13.70 4.34
CA TYR A 65 6.87 14.74 5.21
C TYR A 65 6.18 14.13 6.44
N ILE A 66 5.94 14.98 7.45
CA ILE A 66 5.20 14.61 8.66
C ILE A 66 3.89 15.39 8.70
N ASP A 67 2.81 14.70 9.05
CA ASP A 67 1.50 15.29 9.34
C ASP A 67 0.84 14.62 10.56
N ASP A 68 -0.40 15.02 10.85
CA ASP A 68 -1.19 14.53 11.97
C ASP A 68 -2.21 13.44 11.55
N THR A 69 -2.01 12.80 10.40
CA THR A 69 -2.85 11.70 9.92
C THR A 69 -2.71 10.49 10.84
N ALA A 70 -3.82 9.88 11.25
CA ALA A 70 -3.78 8.65 12.01
C ALA A 70 -3.58 7.45 11.07
N VAL A 71 -2.63 6.58 11.40
CA VAL A 71 -2.38 5.33 10.68
C VAL A 71 -3.18 4.21 11.32
N THR A 72 -3.90 3.44 10.51
CA THR A 72 -4.50 2.17 10.93
C THR A 72 -3.53 1.05 10.61
N ASP A 73 -3.09 0.31 11.61
CA ASP A 73 -2.18 -0.82 11.42
C ASP A 73 -2.80 -1.88 10.50
N ASN A 74 -1.95 -2.61 9.80
CA ASN A 74 -2.31 -3.70 8.90
C ASN A 74 -3.26 -3.29 7.75
N SER A 75 -3.31 -2.02 7.36
CA SER A 75 -4.18 -1.55 6.29
C SER A 75 -3.43 -1.23 5.00
N VAL A 76 -4.08 -1.53 3.90
CA VAL A 76 -3.74 -1.08 2.55
C VAL A 76 -5.00 -0.49 1.92
N ASP A 77 -4.97 0.78 1.56
CA ASP A 77 -6.04 1.43 0.81
C ASP A 77 -5.64 1.55 -0.66
N VAL A 78 -6.50 1.09 -1.56
CA VAL A 78 -6.32 1.16 -3.02
C VAL A 78 -7.46 1.95 -3.62
N VAL A 79 -7.13 3.02 -4.31
CA VAL A 79 -8.09 3.87 -5.02
C VAL A 79 -7.82 3.77 -6.52
N PHE A 80 -8.73 3.11 -7.24
CA PHE A 80 -8.67 3.02 -8.69
C PHE A 80 -9.15 4.31 -9.35
N SER A 81 -8.45 4.75 -10.36
CA SER A 81 -8.86 5.80 -11.28
C SER A 81 -8.94 5.25 -12.71
N GLN A 82 -9.33 6.06 -13.68
CA GLN A 82 -9.49 5.59 -15.09
C GLN A 82 -8.20 5.02 -15.68
N SER A 83 -7.05 5.52 -15.27
CA SER A 83 -5.76 5.18 -15.90
C SER A 83 -4.64 4.88 -14.91
N ASP A 84 -4.94 4.81 -13.60
CA ASP A 84 -3.92 4.63 -12.57
C ASP A 84 -4.55 4.12 -11.27
N VAL A 85 -3.71 3.78 -10.30
CA VAL A 85 -4.10 3.42 -8.94
C VAL A 85 -3.30 4.28 -7.95
N ALA A 86 -3.93 4.73 -6.87
CA ALA A 86 -3.25 5.33 -5.74
C ALA A 86 -3.30 4.34 -4.56
N ILE A 87 -2.18 4.12 -3.89
CA ILE A 87 -2.05 3.11 -2.85
C ILE A 87 -1.53 3.78 -1.58
N THR A 88 -2.20 3.53 -0.45
CA THR A 88 -1.71 3.93 0.88
C THR A 88 -1.46 2.69 1.71
N VAL A 89 -0.30 2.61 2.33
CA VAL A 89 0.17 1.41 3.05
C VAL A 89 0.57 1.77 4.48
N ALA A 90 0.03 1.05 5.45
CA ALA A 90 0.48 1.17 6.84
C ALA A 90 1.93 0.70 7.01
N GLY A 91 2.73 1.47 7.73
CA GLY A 91 4.18 1.26 7.85
C GLY A 91 4.55 -0.06 8.52
N ASN A 92 3.72 -0.57 9.44
CA ASN A 92 3.98 -1.83 10.12
C ASN A 92 3.96 -3.05 9.19
N ILE A 93 3.28 -2.95 8.03
CA ILE A 93 3.23 -4.01 7.02
C ILE A 93 3.97 -3.67 5.72
N ALA A 94 4.55 -2.48 5.60
CA ALA A 94 5.15 -1.99 4.36
C ALA A 94 6.20 -2.93 3.75
N LYS A 95 6.96 -3.67 4.57
CA LYS A 95 7.96 -4.64 4.12
C LYS A 95 7.38 -5.97 3.64
N TYR A 96 6.11 -6.23 3.96
CA TYR A 96 5.45 -7.51 3.67
C TYR A 96 4.55 -7.47 2.44
N VAL A 97 4.38 -6.30 1.83
CA VAL A 97 3.58 -6.14 0.62
C VAL A 97 4.39 -5.46 -0.47
N SER A 98 4.19 -5.93 -1.69
CA SER A 98 4.75 -5.29 -2.89
C SER A 98 3.66 -5.08 -3.93
N PHE A 99 3.84 -4.05 -4.73
CA PHE A 99 2.88 -3.60 -5.72
C PHE A 99 3.56 -3.43 -7.06
N THR A 100 2.85 -3.78 -8.12
CA THR A 100 3.23 -3.48 -9.50
C THR A 100 1.97 -3.11 -10.25
N ASN A 101 1.97 -2.01 -10.97
CA ASN A 101 0.83 -1.62 -11.77
C ASN A 101 1.21 -1.24 -13.20
N SER A 102 0.25 -1.37 -14.10
CA SER A 102 0.28 -0.86 -15.47
C SER A 102 -1.05 -0.14 -15.70
N GLY A 103 -1.05 1.18 -15.55
CA GLY A 103 -2.30 1.92 -15.46
C GLY A 103 -3.14 1.45 -14.26
N ALA A 104 -4.43 1.17 -14.48
CA ALA A 104 -5.33 0.66 -13.46
C ALA A 104 -5.29 -0.87 -13.28
N HIS A 105 -4.34 -1.58 -13.88
CA HIS A 105 -4.10 -3.01 -13.64
C HIS A 105 -3.08 -3.15 -12.53
N LEU A 106 -3.51 -3.61 -11.35
CA LEU A 106 -2.71 -3.71 -10.14
C LEU A 106 -2.42 -5.16 -9.78
N SER A 107 -1.17 -5.47 -9.52
CA SER A 107 -0.73 -6.71 -8.86
C SER A 107 -0.26 -6.40 -7.44
N ILE A 108 -0.78 -7.14 -6.45
CA ILE A 108 -0.37 -7.10 -5.06
C ILE A 108 0.21 -8.46 -4.68
N ILE A 109 1.42 -8.48 -4.13
CA ILE A 109 2.03 -9.70 -3.61
C ILE A 109 2.26 -9.53 -2.12
N GLN A 110 1.62 -10.39 -1.33
CA GLN A 110 1.83 -10.52 0.10
C GLN A 110 2.96 -11.51 0.36
N SER A 111 3.99 -11.10 1.10
CA SER A 111 5.12 -11.97 1.45
C SER A 111 4.69 -13.23 2.19
N ALA A 112 5.41 -14.31 1.97
CA ALA A 112 5.26 -15.56 2.72
C ALA A 112 5.67 -15.42 4.20
N ASP A 113 6.37 -14.33 4.56
CA ASP A 113 6.77 -14.04 5.94
C ASP A 113 5.62 -13.44 6.79
N VAL A 114 4.44 -13.20 6.21
CA VAL A 114 3.27 -12.80 6.97
C VAL A 114 2.74 -14.01 7.74
N ASP A 115 2.64 -13.86 9.06
CA ASP A 115 2.26 -14.90 10.00
C ASP A 115 1.29 -14.37 11.08
N ASP A 116 1.04 -15.14 12.13
CA ASP A 116 0.17 -14.75 13.24
C ASP A 116 0.72 -13.56 14.05
N ALA A 117 2.02 -13.29 14.02
CA ALA A 117 2.63 -12.15 14.71
C ALA A 117 2.41 -10.83 13.94
N VAL A 118 2.41 -10.89 12.61
CA VAL A 118 2.05 -9.77 11.74
C VAL A 118 0.54 -9.53 11.75
N GLY A 119 -0.24 -10.61 11.71
CA GLY A 119 -1.70 -10.58 11.65
C GLY A 119 -2.25 -10.49 10.23
N GLU A 120 -3.57 -10.42 10.12
CA GLU A 120 -4.28 -10.30 8.84
C GLU A 120 -4.10 -8.88 8.28
N ILE A 121 -3.81 -8.78 6.99
CA ILE A 121 -3.79 -7.51 6.27
C ILE A 121 -5.17 -7.25 5.68
N ALA A 122 -5.68 -6.03 5.89
CA ALA A 122 -6.95 -5.56 5.33
C ALA A 122 -6.69 -4.66 4.11
N TYR A 123 -7.25 -5.04 2.98
CA TYR A 123 -7.18 -4.28 1.73
C TYR A 123 -8.52 -3.61 1.47
N SER A 124 -8.57 -2.28 1.47
CA SER A 124 -9.77 -1.49 1.14
C SER A 124 -9.70 -1.04 -0.31
N LEU A 125 -10.67 -1.44 -1.12
CA LEU A 125 -10.70 -1.19 -2.56
C LEU A 125 -11.83 -0.22 -2.90
N SER A 126 -11.50 0.87 -3.59
CA SER A 126 -12.47 1.91 -3.96
C SER A 126 -12.14 2.55 -5.31
N GLY A 127 -13.01 3.45 -5.77
CA GLY A 127 -12.81 4.18 -7.01
C GLY A 127 -13.34 3.46 -8.24
N SER A 128 -12.93 3.89 -9.45
CA SER A 128 -13.46 3.33 -10.69
C SER A 128 -12.48 3.34 -11.83
N SER A 129 -12.47 2.24 -12.62
CA SER A 129 -11.80 2.16 -13.90
C SER A 129 -12.68 1.43 -14.90
N SER A 130 -12.67 1.92 -16.15
CA SER A 130 -13.32 1.24 -17.28
C SER A 130 -12.40 0.21 -17.97
N ASP A 131 -11.12 0.18 -17.56
CA ASP A 131 -10.14 -0.82 -17.97
C ASP A 131 -9.12 -0.98 -16.84
N GLY A 132 -9.34 -1.95 -15.95
CA GLY A 132 -8.48 -2.21 -14.81
C GLY A 132 -8.78 -3.57 -14.19
N GLU A 133 -7.83 -4.07 -13.45
CA GLU A 133 -7.95 -5.33 -12.72
C GLU A 133 -7.15 -5.31 -11.42
N LEU A 134 -7.53 -6.15 -10.48
CA LEU A 134 -6.75 -6.49 -9.31
C LEU A 134 -6.33 -7.96 -9.38
N TYR A 135 -5.03 -8.18 -9.33
CA TYR A 135 -4.43 -9.49 -9.12
C TYR A 135 -3.73 -9.53 -7.76
N MET A 136 -4.02 -10.52 -6.94
CA MET A 136 -3.41 -10.67 -5.61
C MET A 136 -2.83 -12.06 -5.43
N GLU A 137 -1.62 -12.14 -4.90
CA GLU A 137 -1.02 -13.37 -4.40
C GLU A 137 -0.70 -13.27 -2.91
N GLY A 138 -0.86 -14.37 -2.17
CA GLY A 138 -0.50 -14.41 -0.76
C GLY A 138 -0.51 -15.83 -0.19
N ALA A 139 0.21 -15.98 0.92
CA ALA A 139 0.29 -17.25 1.65
C ALA A 139 -0.38 -17.19 3.03
N TYR A 140 -0.92 -16.06 3.43
CA TYR A 140 -1.57 -15.86 4.72
C TYR A 140 -2.99 -15.26 4.54
N LYS A 141 -3.84 -15.48 5.54
CA LYS A 141 -5.22 -14.97 5.55
C LYS A 141 -5.25 -13.43 5.45
N CYS A 142 -6.24 -12.91 4.74
CA CYS A 142 -6.42 -11.47 4.57
C CYS A 142 -7.91 -11.10 4.49
N GLU A 143 -8.19 -9.80 4.59
CA GLU A 143 -9.51 -9.22 4.37
C GLU A 143 -9.47 -8.29 3.15
N VAL A 144 -10.52 -8.36 2.31
CA VAL A 144 -10.70 -7.48 1.16
C VAL A 144 -12.05 -6.80 1.30
N ASP A 145 -12.01 -5.49 1.46
CA ASP A 145 -13.18 -4.64 1.65
C ASP A 145 -13.53 -3.92 0.35
N LEU A 146 -14.69 -4.20 -0.21
CA LEU A 146 -15.22 -3.47 -1.37
C LEU A 146 -15.92 -2.20 -0.87
N ASN A 147 -15.34 -1.05 -1.15
CA ASN A 147 -15.73 0.25 -0.63
C ASN A 147 -16.10 1.24 -1.74
N GLY A 148 -17.10 0.90 -2.56
CA GLY A 148 -17.52 1.71 -3.70
C GLY A 148 -16.61 1.50 -4.92
N LEU A 149 -16.23 0.26 -5.19
CA LEU A 149 -15.40 -0.12 -6.32
C LEU A 149 -16.24 -0.38 -7.57
N THR A 150 -15.89 0.30 -8.67
CA THR A 150 -16.39 -0.04 -10.01
C THR A 150 -15.19 -0.39 -10.89
N LEU A 151 -15.05 -1.66 -11.25
CA LEU A 151 -13.89 -2.15 -11.98
C LEU A 151 -14.35 -3.01 -13.16
N THR A 152 -13.98 -2.60 -14.37
CA THR A 152 -14.17 -3.34 -15.59
C THR A 152 -12.82 -3.71 -16.16
N ASN A 153 -12.61 -4.98 -16.50
CA ASN A 153 -11.40 -5.45 -17.18
C ASN A 153 -11.73 -5.65 -18.66
N THR A 154 -11.22 -4.79 -19.52
CA THR A 154 -11.44 -4.89 -20.98
C THR A 154 -10.21 -5.35 -21.75
N ALA A 155 -9.02 -5.06 -21.22
CA ALA A 155 -7.73 -5.43 -21.80
C ALA A 155 -6.83 -6.09 -20.75
N PRO A 156 -7.04 -7.37 -20.41
CA PRO A 156 -6.36 -8.05 -19.29
C PRO A 156 -4.84 -7.99 -19.38
N VAL A 157 -4.20 -7.69 -18.23
CA VAL A 157 -2.73 -7.73 -18.07
C VAL A 157 -2.31 -8.95 -17.25
N TYR A 158 -3.04 -9.28 -16.19
CA TYR A 158 -2.72 -10.40 -15.28
C TYR A 158 -3.69 -11.56 -15.41
N SER A 159 -5.00 -11.26 -15.53
CA SER A 159 -6.04 -12.28 -15.63
C SER A 159 -7.23 -11.75 -16.42
N GLY A 160 -8.21 -12.56 -16.73
CA GLY A 160 -9.45 -12.08 -17.34
C GLY A 160 -10.46 -11.53 -16.35
N ALA A 161 -10.26 -11.75 -15.04
CA ALA A 161 -11.17 -11.30 -13.99
C ALA A 161 -10.91 -9.83 -13.61
N ALA A 162 -11.96 -9.12 -13.19
CA ALA A 162 -11.82 -7.81 -12.58
C ALA A 162 -11.06 -7.89 -11.24
N ILE A 163 -11.29 -8.98 -10.48
CA ILE A 163 -10.52 -9.32 -9.28
C ILE A 163 -10.15 -10.79 -9.31
N ASN A 164 -8.85 -11.08 -9.22
CA ASN A 164 -8.32 -12.43 -9.10
C ASN A 164 -7.44 -12.53 -7.84
N ILE A 165 -7.78 -13.41 -6.92
CA ILE A 165 -7.05 -13.59 -5.65
C ILE A 165 -6.53 -15.02 -5.57
N MET A 166 -5.22 -15.15 -5.70
CA MET A 166 -4.46 -16.40 -5.56
C MET A 166 -3.88 -16.47 -4.15
N ASN A 167 -4.70 -16.94 -3.18
CA ASN A 167 -4.26 -17.02 -1.79
C ASN A 167 -4.43 -18.46 -1.27
N GLY A 168 -3.38 -18.99 -0.65
CA GLY A 168 -3.37 -20.34 -0.06
C GLY A 168 -4.15 -20.47 1.25
N LYS A 169 -4.70 -19.37 1.78
CA LYS A 169 -5.44 -19.30 3.05
C LYS A 169 -6.78 -18.58 2.85
N ARG A 170 -7.51 -18.41 3.96
CA ARG A 170 -8.80 -17.74 3.97
C ARG A 170 -8.67 -16.27 3.49
N VAL A 171 -9.51 -15.90 2.54
CA VAL A 171 -9.78 -14.52 2.18
C VAL A 171 -11.20 -14.18 2.63
N LYS A 172 -11.33 -13.14 3.45
CA LYS A 172 -12.64 -12.60 3.84
C LYS A 172 -12.95 -11.41 2.94
N ILE A 173 -14.02 -11.51 2.15
CA ILE A 173 -14.49 -10.40 1.32
C ILE A 173 -15.69 -9.76 2.02
N SER A 174 -15.64 -8.44 2.19
CA SER A 174 -16.69 -7.63 2.81
C SER A 174 -17.14 -6.51 1.87
N VAL A 175 -18.41 -6.15 1.93
CA VAL A 175 -18.95 -4.97 1.24
C VAL A 175 -19.25 -3.92 2.29
N LYS A 176 -18.67 -2.74 2.15
CA LYS A 176 -18.90 -1.64 3.10
C LYS A 176 -20.34 -1.15 3.00
N LYS A 177 -20.91 -0.84 4.17
CA LYS A 177 -22.29 -0.35 4.28
C LYS A 177 -22.49 0.91 3.42
N SER A 178 -23.61 0.96 2.72
CA SER A 178 -24.02 2.10 1.88
C SER A 178 -23.14 2.35 0.66
N THR A 179 -22.35 1.35 0.22
CA THR A 179 -21.60 1.42 -1.05
C THR A 179 -22.24 0.54 -2.11
N VAL A 180 -22.03 0.91 -3.37
CA VAL A 180 -22.36 0.09 -4.54
C VAL A 180 -21.05 -0.32 -5.18
N ASN A 181 -20.91 -1.61 -5.48
CA ASN A 181 -19.72 -2.15 -6.13
C ASN A 181 -20.12 -2.87 -7.40
N THR A 182 -19.38 -2.67 -8.48
CA THR A 182 -19.60 -3.30 -9.79
C THR A 182 -18.30 -3.88 -10.29
N LEU A 183 -18.30 -5.18 -10.58
CA LEU A 183 -17.15 -5.90 -11.12
C LEU A 183 -17.57 -6.53 -12.43
N THR A 184 -16.79 -6.30 -13.50
CA THR A 184 -17.02 -6.84 -14.83
C THR A 184 -15.73 -7.44 -15.37
N ASP A 185 -15.78 -8.74 -15.61
CA ASP A 185 -14.66 -9.48 -16.17
C ASP A 185 -14.52 -9.20 -17.68
N ALA A 186 -13.35 -9.48 -18.24
CA ALA A 186 -13.11 -9.42 -19.66
C ALA A 186 -14.06 -10.38 -20.41
N ALA A 187 -14.46 -9.97 -21.61
CA ALA A 187 -15.18 -10.86 -22.50
C ALA A 187 -14.27 -12.04 -22.90
N GLY A 188 -14.77 -13.26 -22.73
CA GLY A 188 -14.09 -14.50 -23.12
C GLY A 188 -14.11 -14.72 -24.63
#